data_2b79d7c3d30bb2dbad6538a028c3b384
#
_entry.id   2b79d7c3d30bb2dbad6538a028c3b384
#
_cell.length_a   1.000
_cell.length_b   1.000
_cell.length_c   1.000
_cell.angle_alpha   90.00
_cell.angle_beta   90.00
_cell.angle_gamma   90.00
#
_symmetry.space_group_name_H-M   'P 1'
#
loop_
_entity.id
_entity.type
_entity.pdbx_description
1 polymer ?
#
loop_
_entity_poly.entity_id
_entity_poly.type
_entity_poly.pdbx_seq_one_letter_code
_entity_poly.pdbx_strand_id
1 'polypeptide(L)'
;RALQLVLLTQKGQIGYPSVLTAPTWGFYDVQFKGNSFSLPREFDSYVMENVLFKISFPAEFHAQTAVEAAVTLHGDIKDRLNDIDKILISTHESAIRIISKEGTLNNPADRDHCLQYMTAIGLLKGDLVAEDYEDDVASDPRVDELREKMVIEEDERYSKEYLESDKRSISNAIQIFFNDGSSTEKIEVEYPIGHRRRREQGIPLLVEKFERNLRTQFSDSRVESIMSLCTNQETLEKTPVTDFMNLMVAE
;
A
#
# COMPACT_ATOMS: atom_id res chain seq x y z
N ARG A 1 -9.61 17.04 15.21
CA ARG A 1 -10.36 16.87 16.47
C ARG A 1 -9.45 16.74 17.68
N ALA A 2 -8.40 15.90 17.70
CA ALA A 2 -7.50 15.74 18.86
C ALA A 2 -6.88 17.08 19.30
N LEU A 3 -6.26 17.82 18.39
CA LEU A 3 -5.68 19.12 18.69
C LEU A 3 -6.72 20.11 19.23
N GLN A 4 -7.93 20.14 18.68
CA GLN A 4 -9.02 20.98 19.16
C GLN A 4 -9.39 20.67 20.62
N LEU A 5 -9.48 19.38 20.97
CA LEU A 5 -9.78 18.93 22.33
C LEU A 5 -8.65 19.33 23.30
N VAL A 6 -7.40 19.20 22.89
CA VAL A 6 -6.24 19.63 23.70
C VAL A 6 -6.30 21.14 23.96
N LEU A 7 -6.57 21.95 22.94
CA LEU A 7 -6.72 23.41 23.09
C LEU A 7 -7.89 23.78 23.99
N LEU A 8 -9.01 23.07 23.94
CA LEU A 8 -10.14 23.25 24.85
C LEU A 8 -9.76 22.93 26.31
N THR A 9 -9.04 21.83 26.50
CA THR A 9 -8.55 21.40 27.83
C THR A 9 -7.59 22.44 28.41
N GLN A 10 -6.68 23.00 27.63
CA GLN A 10 -5.80 24.08 28.06
C GLN A 10 -6.57 25.32 28.52
N LYS A 11 -7.78 25.57 27.98
CA LYS A 11 -8.67 26.67 28.39
C LYS A 11 -9.59 26.30 29.56
N GLY A 12 -9.35 25.16 30.23
CA GLY A 12 -10.12 24.74 31.40
C GLY A 12 -11.40 23.95 31.07
N GLN A 13 -11.64 23.61 29.81
CA GLN A 13 -12.72 22.70 29.45
C GLN A 13 -12.28 21.27 29.74
N ILE A 14 -12.87 20.63 30.74
CA ILE A 14 -12.56 19.25 31.13
C ILE A 14 -13.73 18.34 30.83
N GLY A 15 -13.40 17.10 30.44
CA GLY A 15 -14.40 16.03 30.26
C GLY A 15 -14.79 15.37 31.58
N TYR A 16 -15.66 14.39 31.51
CA TYR A 16 -16.06 13.59 32.68
C TYR A 16 -14.92 12.66 33.09
N PRO A 17 -14.42 12.72 34.32
CA PRO A 17 -13.28 11.91 34.77
C PRO A 17 -13.57 10.41 34.81
N SER A 18 -14.85 10.04 34.90
CA SER A 18 -15.30 8.64 34.99
C SER A 18 -15.86 8.06 33.71
N VAL A 19 -15.63 8.69 32.55
CA VAL A 19 -16.22 8.25 31.26
C VAL A 19 -15.88 6.79 30.92
N LEU A 20 -14.73 6.31 31.33
CA LEU A 20 -14.34 4.89 31.11
C LEU A 20 -14.96 3.94 32.12
N THR A 21 -15.07 4.34 33.38
CA THR A 21 -15.32 3.49 34.55
C THR A 21 -16.65 3.70 35.25
N ALA A 22 -17.47 4.65 34.80
CA ALA A 22 -18.78 4.89 35.41
C ALA A 22 -19.63 3.62 35.34
N PRO A 23 -20.19 3.14 36.48
CA PRO A 23 -21.07 1.98 36.48
C PRO A 23 -22.25 2.12 35.52
N THR A 24 -22.59 1.09 34.78
CA THR A 24 -23.69 0.97 33.83
C THR A 24 -23.49 1.79 32.54
N TRP A 25 -22.96 2.99 32.60
CA TRP A 25 -22.89 3.93 31.49
C TRP A 25 -21.46 4.23 31.00
N GLY A 26 -20.47 3.78 31.73
CA GLY A 26 -19.07 3.92 31.34
C GLY A 26 -18.72 3.04 30.16
N PHE A 27 -17.64 3.44 29.48
CA PHE A 27 -17.18 2.77 28.26
C PHE A 27 -16.94 1.26 28.47
N TYR A 28 -16.35 0.87 29.61
CA TYR A 28 -16.13 -0.55 29.90
C TYR A 28 -17.42 -1.34 30.04
N ASP A 29 -18.42 -0.81 30.76
CA ASP A 29 -19.70 -1.51 30.94
C ASP A 29 -20.46 -1.64 29.62
N VAL A 30 -20.50 -0.55 28.84
CA VAL A 30 -21.26 -0.52 27.58
C VAL A 30 -20.59 -1.32 26.47
N GLN A 31 -19.27 -1.20 26.29
CA GLN A 31 -18.56 -1.78 25.14
C GLN A 31 -17.89 -3.12 25.47
N PHE A 32 -17.44 -3.33 26.70
CA PHE A 32 -16.68 -4.49 27.11
C PHE A 32 -17.36 -5.33 28.20
N LYS A 33 -18.65 -5.18 28.41
CA LYS A 33 -19.45 -5.94 29.39
C LYS A 33 -18.84 -5.91 30.81
N GLY A 34 -18.34 -4.75 31.22
CA GLY A 34 -17.70 -4.53 32.51
C GLY A 34 -16.22 -4.92 32.59
N ASN A 35 -15.65 -5.47 31.54
CA ASN A 35 -14.22 -5.81 31.52
C ASN A 35 -13.38 -4.61 31.08
N SER A 36 -12.32 -4.28 31.79
CA SER A 36 -11.32 -3.34 31.31
C SER A 36 -10.42 -4.01 30.28
N PHE A 37 -9.97 -3.24 29.28
CA PHE A 37 -8.93 -3.71 28.37
C PHE A 37 -7.54 -3.45 28.98
N SER A 38 -6.60 -4.30 28.64
CA SER A 38 -5.19 -4.09 28.90
C SER A 38 -4.47 -3.82 27.59
N LEU A 39 -3.51 -2.90 27.61
CA LEU A 39 -2.64 -2.69 26.47
C LEU A 39 -1.63 -3.85 26.41
N PRO A 40 -1.44 -4.48 25.23
CA PRO A 40 -0.52 -5.62 25.11
C PRO A 40 0.95 -5.22 25.24
N ARG A 41 1.22 -3.91 25.23
CA ARG A 41 2.56 -3.32 25.37
C ARG A 41 2.46 -1.85 25.78
N GLU A 42 3.57 -1.27 26.18
CA GLU A 42 3.69 0.17 26.44
C GLU A 42 3.49 0.99 25.17
N PHE A 43 3.16 2.28 25.33
CA PHE A 43 3.11 3.22 24.22
C PHE A 43 4.52 3.53 23.74
N ASP A 44 4.76 3.34 22.46
CA ASP A 44 6.03 3.62 21.80
C ASP A 44 5.81 3.89 20.30
N SER A 45 6.87 3.93 19.51
CA SER A 45 6.89 4.24 18.06
C SER A 45 6.27 3.17 17.16
N TYR A 46 5.33 2.39 17.67
CA TYR A 46 4.76 1.23 16.96
C TYR A 46 4.29 1.52 15.53
N VAL A 47 3.61 2.64 15.32
CA VAL A 47 3.08 3.00 14.00
C VAL A 47 4.23 3.21 13.02
N MET A 48 5.25 3.95 13.43
CA MET A 48 6.41 4.24 12.58
C MET A 48 7.25 3.00 12.26
N GLU A 49 7.35 2.06 13.20
CA GLU A 49 8.05 0.80 13.00
C GLU A 49 7.32 -0.13 12.02
N ASN A 50 6.00 -0.14 12.04
CA ASN A 50 5.19 -1.10 11.31
C ASN A 50 4.43 -0.50 10.11
N VAL A 51 4.51 0.81 9.88
CA VAL A 51 3.86 1.43 8.73
C VAL A 51 4.35 0.83 7.42
N LEU A 52 3.42 0.57 6.52
CA LEU A 52 3.71 0.16 5.15
C LEU A 52 3.88 1.40 4.29
N PHE A 53 5.06 1.58 3.70
CA PHE A 53 5.28 2.65 2.74
C PHE A 53 4.77 2.25 1.35
N LYS A 54 3.99 3.09 0.72
CA LYS A 54 3.59 2.91 -0.69
C LYS A 54 4.69 3.51 -1.57
N ILE A 55 5.65 2.70 -1.97
CA ILE A 55 6.87 3.15 -2.65
C ILE A 55 6.75 2.96 -4.16
N SER A 56 6.69 1.72 -4.64
CA SER A 56 6.84 1.41 -6.06
C SER A 56 5.59 1.74 -6.87
N PHE A 57 4.42 1.25 -6.44
CA PHE A 57 3.21 1.31 -7.26
C PHE A 57 2.08 2.06 -6.53
N PRO A 58 1.29 2.89 -7.25
CA PRO A 58 0.06 3.48 -6.73
C PRO A 58 -1.09 2.44 -6.73
N ALA A 59 -0.82 1.22 -6.24
CA ALA A 59 -1.75 0.10 -6.19
C ALA A 59 -2.29 -0.11 -4.77
N GLU A 60 -3.47 -0.68 -4.64
CA GLU A 60 -3.99 -1.16 -3.38
C GLU A 60 -3.00 -2.16 -2.74
N PHE A 61 -2.86 -2.17 -1.39
CA PHE A 61 -1.74 -2.89 -0.74
C PHE A 61 -1.73 -4.39 -0.96
N HIS A 62 -2.89 -5.04 -1.06
CA HIS A 62 -2.97 -6.48 -1.34
C HIS A 62 -2.46 -6.84 -2.75
N ALA A 63 -2.44 -5.87 -3.68
CA ALA A 63 -1.94 -6.05 -5.04
C ALA A 63 -0.46 -5.71 -5.21
N GLN A 64 0.18 -5.01 -4.26
CA GLN A 64 1.57 -4.52 -4.42
C GLN A 64 2.54 -5.61 -4.86
N THR A 65 2.48 -6.77 -4.23
CA THR A 65 3.36 -7.91 -4.52
C THR A 65 2.97 -8.65 -5.79
N ALA A 66 1.68 -8.65 -6.16
CA ALA A 66 1.23 -9.18 -7.45
C ALA A 66 1.73 -8.30 -8.61
N VAL A 67 1.67 -6.97 -8.47
CA VAL A 67 2.23 -6.05 -9.46
C VAL A 67 3.75 -6.21 -9.57
N GLU A 68 4.46 -6.36 -8.44
CA GLU A 68 5.91 -6.61 -8.45
C GLU A 68 6.26 -7.92 -9.18
N ALA A 69 5.49 -9.00 -8.96
CA ALA A 69 5.65 -10.26 -9.69
C ALA A 69 5.35 -10.10 -11.19
N ALA A 70 4.29 -9.35 -11.54
CA ALA A 70 3.92 -9.07 -12.93
C ALA A 70 5.02 -8.28 -13.67
N VAL A 71 5.54 -7.23 -13.04
CA VAL A 71 6.65 -6.42 -13.58
C VAL A 71 7.90 -7.28 -13.78
N THR A 72 8.19 -8.20 -12.85
CA THR A 72 9.31 -9.14 -12.99
C THR A 72 9.14 -10.05 -14.21
N LEU A 73 7.92 -10.51 -14.48
CA LEU A 73 7.60 -11.40 -15.62
C LEU A 73 7.52 -10.66 -16.96
N HIS A 74 7.35 -9.33 -16.96
CA HIS A 74 7.14 -8.54 -18.19
C HIS A 74 8.20 -8.83 -19.26
N GLY A 75 9.48 -8.87 -18.88
CA GLY A 75 10.60 -9.11 -19.80
C GLY A 75 10.48 -10.42 -20.58
N ASP A 76 9.96 -11.45 -19.93
CA ASP A 76 9.85 -12.80 -20.49
C ASP A 76 8.61 -12.98 -21.38
N ILE A 77 7.58 -12.14 -21.19
CA ILE A 77 6.27 -12.35 -21.83
C ILE A 77 5.86 -11.28 -22.83
N LYS A 78 6.48 -10.09 -22.83
CA LYS A 78 6.05 -8.93 -23.64
C LYS A 78 5.93 -9.23 -25.13
N ASP A 79 6.74 -10.15 -25.66
CA ASP A 79 6.74 -10.55 -27.06
C ASP A 79 5.85 -11.79 -27.34
N ARG A 80 5.18 -12.32 -26.30
CA ARG A 80 4.36 -13.55 -26.33
C ARG A 80 2.96 -13.38 -25.73
N LEU A 81 2.47 -12.16 -25.58
CA LEU A 81 1.17 -11.88 -24.95
C LEU A 81 0.00 -12.64 -25.61
N ASN A 82 0.04 -12.77 -26.94
CA ASN A 82 -0.98 -13.49 -27.72
C ASN A 82 -0.94 -15.02 -27.48
N ASP A 83 0.21 -15.54 -27.04
CA ASP A 83 0.41 -16.97 -26.79
C ASP A 83 -0.06 -17.38 -25.39
N ILE A 84 -0.42 -16.45 -24.53
CA ILE A 84 -0.88 -16.71 -23.17
C ILE A 84 -2.23 -17.43 -23.22
N ASP A 85 -2.29 -18.62 -22.62
CA ASP A 85 -3.51 -19.40 -22.39
C ASP A 85 -4.16 -19.01 -21.05
N LYS A 86 -3.38 -19.03 -19.97
CA LYS A 86 -3.85 -18.79 -18.60
C LYS A 86 -2.80 -18.07 -17.77
N ILE A 87 -3.25 -17.18 -16.89
CA ILE A 87 -2.47 -16.51 -15.85
C ILE A 87 -3.00 -16.95 -14.50
N LEU A 88 -2.20 -17.70 -13.75
CA LEU A 88 -2.57 -18.13 -12.40
C LEU A 88 -2.01 -17.15 -11.38
N ILE A 89 -2.88 -16.58 -10.56
CA ILE A 89 -2.52 -15.71 -9.46
C ILE A 89 -2.88 -16.41 -8.15
N SER A 90 -1.88 -16.85 -7.39
CA SER A 90 -2.09 -17.34 -6.04
C SER A 90 -1.99 -16.18 -5.06
N THR A 91 -3.00 -16.01 -4.20
CA THR A 91 -3.10 -14.88 -3.27
C THR A 91 -3.74 -15.30 -1.95
N HIS A 92 -3.92 -14.38 -1.02
CA HIS A 92 -4.57 -14.62 0.27
C HIS A 92 -6.06 -14.23 0.25
N GLU A 93 -6.85 -14.79 1.15
CA GLU A 93 -8.31 -14.63 1.22
C GLU A 93 -8.74 -13.15 1.24
N SER A 94 -8.05 -12.30 1.99
CA SER A 94 -8.38 -10.88 2.07
C SER A 94 -8.25 -10.15 0.73
N ALA A 95 -7.26 -10.49 -0.10
CA ALA A 95 -7.13 -9.92 -1.44
C ALA A 95 -8.28 -10.36 -2.35
N ILE A 96 -8.63 -11.65 -2.33
CA ILE A 96 -9.77 -12.18 -3.11
C ILE A 96 -11.04 -11.42 -2.75
N ARG A 97 -11.29 -11.26 -1.46
CA ARG A 97 -12.51 -10.62 -0.94
C ARG A 97 -12.60 -9.13 -1.23
N ILE A 98 -11.46 -8.42 -1.25
CA ILE A 98 -11.44 -6.95 -1.32
C ILE A 98 -11.20 -6.45 -2.74
N ILE A 99 -10.27 -7.06 -3.49
CA ILE A 99 -9.80 -6.53 -4.76
C ILE A 99 -9.91 -7.50 -5.95
N SER A 100 -10.38 -8.73 -5.79
CA SER A 100 -10.68 -9.56 -6.97
C SER A 100 -12.01 -9.14 -7.57
N LYS A 101 -11.97 -8.59 -8.79
CA LYS A 101 -13.15 -8.08 -9.49
C LYS A 101 -13.22 -8.61 -10.91
N GLU A 102 -14.39 -9.12 -11.26
CA GLU A 102 -14.74 -9.51 -12.61
C GLU A 102 -15.63 -8.44 -13.28
N GLY A 103 -15.75 -8.49 -14.59
CA GLY A 103 -16.60 -7.61 -15.38
C GLY A 103 -16.02 -6.22 -15.61
N THR A 104 -16.89 -5.28 -15.97
CA THR A 104 -16.49 -3.93 -16.43
C THR A 104 -16.02 -3.06 -15.27
N LEU A 105 -14.94 -2.34 -15.49
CA LEU A 105 -14.40 -1.33 -14.58
C LEU A 105 -14.72 0.06 -15.14
N ASN A 106 -15.51 0.84 -14.42
CA ASN A 106 -16.13 2.05 -14.98
C ASN A 106 -15.32 3.35 -14.73
N ASN A 107 -14.36 3.32 -13.82
CA ASN A 107 -13.61 4.51 -13.41
C ASN A 107 -12.26 4.14 -12.76
N PRO A 108 -11.36 5.11 -12.54
CA PRO A 108 -10.07 4.86 -11.89
C PRO A 108 -10.15 4.18 -10.52
N ALA A 109 -11.18 4.50 -9.71
CA ALA A 109 -11.35 3.90 -8.38
C ALA A 109 -11.77 2.41 -8.44
N ASP A 110 -12.44 1.97 -9.51
CA ASP A 110 -12.68 0.55 -9.74
C ASP A 110 -11.39 -0.19 -10.11
N ARG A 111 -10.53 0.47 -10.90
CA ARG A 111 -9.30 -0.09 -11.47
C ARG A 111 -8.20 -0.23 -10.42
N ASP A 112 -8.00 0.78 -9.56
CA ASP A 112 -6.97 0.75 -8.50
C ASP A 112 -7.31 -0.20 -7.34
N HIS A 113 -8.54 -0.74 -7.33
CA HIS A 113 -9.02 -1.80 -6.44
C HIS A 113 -9.39 -3.08 -7.21
N CYS A 114 -8.76 -3.34 -8.36
CA CYS A 114 -8.91 -4.58 -9.12
C CYS A 114 -7.57 -5.28 -9.30
N LEU A 115 -7.38 -6.41 -8.61
CA LEU A 115 -6.14 -7.20 -8.68
C LEU A 115 -5.77 -7.56 -10.12
N GLN A 116 -6.77 -7.99 -10.89
CA GLN A 116 -6.58 -8.40 -12.28
C GLN A 116 -6.15 -7.22 -13.16
N TYR A 117 -6.73 -6.04 -12.97
CA TYR A 117 -6.36 -4.85 -13.74
C TYR A 117 -4.91 -4.43 -13.48
N MET A 118 -4.57 -4.27 -12.20
CA MET A 118 -3.22 -3.85 -11.79
C MET A 118 -2.15 -4.86 -12.25
N THR A 119 -2.46 -6.15 -12.17
CA THR A 119 -1.58 -7.21 -12.69
C THR A 119 -1.45 -7.15 -14.21
N ALA A 120 -2.55 -6.93 -14.95
CA ALA A 120 -2.52 -6.79 -16.41
C ALA A 120 -1.62 -5.64 -16.86
N ILE A 121 -1.72 -4.48 -16.21
CA ILE A 121 -0.84 -3.33 -16.50
C ILE A 121 0.63 -3.68 -16.24
N GLY A 122 0.94 -4.30 -15.10
CA GLY A 122 2.29 -4.73 -14.78
C GLY A 122 2.87 -5.69 -15.83
N LEU A 123 2.07 -6.64 -16.31
CA LEU A 123 2.46 -7.57 -17.38
C LEU A 123 2.65 -6.87 -18.74
N LEU A 124 1.80 -5.90 -19.07
CA LEU A 124 1.83 -5.18 -20.34
C LEU A 124 2.97 -4.17 -20.43
N LYS A 125 3.18 -3.39 -19.39
CA LYS A 125 4.05 -2.21 -19.39
C LYS A 125 5.38 -2.41 -18.66
N GLY A 126 5.47 -3.39 -17.77
CA GLY A 126 6.62 -3.55 -16.87
C GLY A 126 6.71 -2.49 -15.79
N ASP A 127 5.63 -1.76 -15.56
CA ASP A 127 5.47 -0.75 -14.50
C ASP A 127 3.98 -0.52 -14.20
N LEU A 128 3.67 0.27 -13.18
CA LEU A 128 2.33 0.76 -12.88
C LEU A 128 2.43 2.15 -12.26
N VAL A 129 1.89 3.14 -12.95
CA VAL A 129 1.85 4.55 -12.52
C VAL A 129 0.40 5.04 -12.37
N ALA A 130 0.20 6.21 -11.79
CA ALA A 130 -1.15 6.74 -11.52
C ALA A 130 -1.96 6.95 -12.81
N GLU A 131 -1.30 7.37 -13.88
CA GLU A 131 -1.88 7.61 -15.20
C GLU A 131 -2.43 6.33 -15.84
N ASP A 132 -1.97 5.16 -15.40
CA ASP A 132 -2.44 3.87 -15.93
C ASP A 132 -3.88 3.52 -15.51
N TYR A 133 -4.45 4.28 -14.59
CA TYR A 133 -5.86 4.13 -14.21
C TYR A 133 -6.83 4.99 -15.02
N GLU A 134 -6.32 5.88 -15.88
CA GLU A 134 -7.15 6.75 -16.71
C GLU A 134 -7.81 5.99 -17.88
N ASP A 135 -8.86 6.58 -18.45
CA ASP A 135 -9.72 5.92 -19.43
C ASP A 135 -9.00 5.59 -20.75
N ASP A 136 -8.03 6.38 -21.13
CA ASP A 136 -7.23 6.17 -22.36
C ASP A 136 -6.41 4.87 -22.27
N VAL A 137 -5.78 4.61 -21.14
CA VAL A 137 -5.04 3.35 -20.91
C VAL A 137 -6.00 2.18 -20.71
N ALA A 138 -7.08 2.39 -19.95
CA ALA A 138 -8.08 1.35 -19.69
C ALA A 138 -8.83 0.89 -20.94
N SER A 139 -8.85 1.71 -22.00
CA SER A 139 -9.47 1.36 -23.29
C SER A 139 -8.60 0.44 -24.17
N ASP A 140 -7.37 0.15 -23.78
CA ASP A 140 -6.54 -0.84 -24.48
C ASP A 140 -7.15 -2.25 -24.32
N PRO A 141 -7.62 -2.89 -25.42
CA PRO A 141 -8.28 -4.19 -25.33
C PRO A 141 -7.42 -5.28 -24.74
N ARG A 142 -6.10 -5.18 -24.82
CA ARG A 142 -5.16 -6.16 -24.24
C ARG A 142 -5.28 -6.26 -22.72
N VAL A 143 -5.71 -5.17 -22.06
CA VAL A 143 -5.93 -5.18 -20.61
C VAL A 143 -7.04 -6.18 -20.25
N ASP A 144 -8.20 -6.07 -20.91
CA ASP A 144 -9.32 -6.97 -20.65
C ASP A 144 -9.04 -8.40 -21.15
N GLU A 145 -8.36 -8.57 -22.29
CA GLU A 145 -7.91 -9.88 -22.78
C GLU A 145 -7.03 -10.60 -21.75
N LEU A 146 -6.12 -9.92 -21.09
CA LEU A 146 -5.30 -10.51 -20.04
C LEU A 146 -6.11 -10.80 -18.77
N ARG A 147 -7.01 -9.87 -18.38
CA ARG A 147 -7.88 -10.05 -17.21
C ARG A 147 -8.75 -11.29 -17.33
N GLU A 148 -9.31 -11.54 -18.52
CA GLU A 148 -10.15 -12.72 -18.80
C GLU A 148 -9.40 -14.05 -18.71
N LYS A 149 -8.07 -14.03 -18.92
CA LYS A 149 -7.20 -15.21 -18.77
C LYS A 149 -6.73 -15.45 -17.33
N MET A 150 -7.02 -14.53 -16.39
CA MET A 150 -6.58 -14.65 -15.01
C MET A 150 -7.49 -15.58 -14.21
N VAL A 151 -6.86 -16.53 -13.53
CA VAL A 151 -7.49 -17.40 -12.53
C VAL A 151 -6.91 -17.03 -11.17
N ILE A 152 -7.78 -16.64 -10.25
CA ILE A 152 -7.40 -16.26 -8.89
C ILE A 152 -7.67 -17.43 -7.96
N GLU A 153 -6.65 -17.87 -7.26
CA GLU A 153 -6.74 -18.98 -6.30
C GLU A 153 -6.20 -18.55 -4.93
N GLU A 154 -6.87 -19.00 -3.87
CA GLU A 154 -6.36 -18.84 -2.52
C GLU A 154 -5.20 -19.81 -2.27
N ASP A 155 -4.10 -19.29 -1.73
CA ASP A 155 -3.10 -20.07 -1.03
C ASP A 155 -3.33 -19.94 0.49
N GLU A 156 -3.76 -21.03 1.15
CA GLU A 156 -4.07 -21.04 2.58
C GLU A 156 -2.86 -20.61 3.44
N ARG A 157 -1.64 -20.89 2.99
CA ARG A 157 -0.42 -20.42 3.65
C ARG A 157 -0.36 -18.90 3.65
N TYR A 158 -0.66 -18.25 2.53
CA TYR A 158 -0.66 -16.79 2.42
C TYR A 158 -1.73 -16.18 3.34
N SER A 159 -2.94 -16.75 3.36
CA SER A 159 -4.03 -16.29 4.23
C SER A 159 -3.67 -16.38 5.71
N LYS A 160 -3.03 -17.47 6.12
CA LYS A 160 -2.56 -17.66 7.49
C LYS A 160 -1.46 -16.67 7.86
N GLU A 161 -0.43 -16.54 7.01
CA GLU A 161 0.74 -15.68 7.23
C GLU A 161 0.39 -14.19 7.23
N TYR A 162 -0.64 -13.79 6.48
CA TYR A 162 -1.19 -12.44 6.50
C TYR A 162 -1.72 -12.06 7.90
N LEU A 163 -2.30 -13.01 8.63
CA LEU A 163 -2.87 -12.81 9.97
C LEU A 163 -1.84 -13.02 11.11
N GLU A 164 -0.72 -13.67 10.85
CA GLU A 164 0.32 -13.88 11.85
C GLU A 164 0.99 -12.56 12.24
N SER A 165 0.99 -12.23 13.53
CA SER A 165 1.50 -10.96 14.05
C SER A 165 2.96 -10.70 13.70
N ASP A 166 3.76 -11.74 13.62
CA ASP A 166 5.20 -11.65 13.33
C ASP A 166 5.50 -11.54 11.85
N LYS A 167 4.67 -12.16 11.02
CA LYS A 167 4.83 -12.12 9.56
C LYS A 167 4.15 -10.92 8.94
N ARG A 168 2.83 -10.85 9.02
CA ARG A 168 2.03 -9.84 8.33
C ARG A 168 2.44 -9.72 6.86
N SER A 169 2.70 -10.88 6.22
CA SER A 169 3.03 -10.93 4.81
C SER A 169 1.83 -10.57 3.94
N ILE A 170 2.10 -10.07 2.74
CA ILE A 170 1.08 -9.75 1.73
C ILE A 170 1.50 -10.51 0.46
N SER A 171 1.56 -11.83 0.58
CA SER A 171 2.11 -12.69 -0.45
C SER A 171 1.20 -12.80 -1.65
N ASN A 172 1.78 -12.68 -2.83
CA ASN A 172 1.17 -13.05 -4.10
C ASN A 172 2.18 -13.82 -4.94
N ALA A 173 1.69 -14.71 -5.80
CA ALA A 173 2.52 -15.37 -6.78
C ALA A 173 1.81 -15.43 -8.13
N ILE A 174 2.58 -15.28 -9.22
CA ILE A 174 2.08 -15.35 -10.60
C ILE A 174 2.83 -16.42 -11.37
N GLN A 175 2.08 -17.22 -12.13
CA GLN A 175 2.61 -18.13 -13.13
C GLN A 175 1.78 -18.04 -14.40
N ILE A 176 2.44 -17.97 -15.55
CA ILE A 176 1.81 -17.82 -16.86
C ILE A 176 2.00 -19.10 -17.67
N PHE A 177 0.92 -19.59 -18.25
CA PHE A 177 0.87 -20.79 -19.09
C PHE A 177 0.59 -20.35 -20.52
N PHE A 178 1.26 -20.99 -21.48
CA PHE A 178 1.15 -20.69 -22.91
C PHE A 178 0.44 -21.78 -23.69
N ASN A 179 -0.12 -21.42 -24.85
CA ASN A 179 -0.83 -22.33 -25.75
C ASN A 179 0.02 -23.52 -26.25
N ASP A 180 1.34 -23.37 -26.22
CA ASP A 180 2.28 -24.43 -26.60
C ASP A 180 2.55 -25.47 -25.47
N GLY A 181 1.91 -25.27 -24.31
CA GLY A 181 2.06 -26.09 -23.12
C GLY A 181 3.26 -25.71 -22.24
N SER A 182 4.04 -24.72 -22.63
CA SER A 182 5.10 -24.16 -21.79
C SER A 182 4.54 -23.23 -20.72
N SER A 183 5.34 -22.90 -19.70
CA SER A 183 4.99 -21.94 -18.67
C SER A 183 6.21 -21.15 -18.22
N THR A 184 5.97 -20.01 -17.61
CA THR A 184 7.02 -19.28 -16.88
C THR A 184 7.36 -19.98 -15.57
N GLU A 185 8.45 -19.56 -14.94
CA GLU A 185 8.62 -19.82 -13.51
C GLU A 185 7.49 -19.14 -12.73
N LYS A 186 7.14 -19.73 -11.57
CA LYS A 186 6.23 -19.10 -10.61
C LYS A 186 6.99 -18.04 -9.81
N ILE A 187 6.65 -16.79 -10.00
CA ILE A 187 7.25 -15.67 -9.25
C ILE A 187 6.40 -15.38 -8.01
N GLU A 188 6.96 -15.62 -6.84
CA GLU A 188 6.35 -15.32 -5.53
C GLU A 188 7.04 -14.11 -4.90
N VAL A 189 6.25 -13.15 -4.43
CA VAL A 189 6.72 -12.00 -3.66
C VAL A 189 5.98 -11.97 -2.33
N GLU A 190 6.71 -12.16 -1.22
CA GLU A 190 6.13 -12.30 0.12
C GLU A 190 5.80 -10.93 0.75
N TYR A 191 6.70 -9.96 0.63
CA TYR A 191 6.57 -8.64 1.23
C TYR A 191 6.68 -7.54 0.18
N PRO A 192 5.79 -6.54 0.17
CA PRO A 192 5.98 -5.37 -0.70
C PRO A 192 7.22 -4.58 -0.29
N ILE A 193 7.82 -3.86 -1.23
CA ILE A 193 9.06 -3.09 -1.01
C ILE A 193 8.96 -2.11 0.17
N GLY A 194 7.76 -1.63 0.48
CA GLY A 194 7.50 -0.73 1.61
C GLY A 194 7.33 -1.40 2.97
N HIS A 195 7.42 -2.72 3.04
CA HIS A 195 7.29 -3.48 4.28
C HIS A 195 8.53 -3.34 5.17
N ARG A 196 8.33 -3.43 6.51
CA ARG A 196 9.43 -3.30 7.50
C ARG A 196 10.61 -4.27 7.25
N ARG A 197 10.34 -5.45 6.71
CA ARG A 197 11.37 -6.46 6.41
C ARG A 197 12.22 -6.14 5.17
N ARG A 198 11.79 -5.13 4.38
CA ARG A 198 12.51 -4.68 3.17
C ARG A 198 12.97 -3.21 3.27
N ARG A 199 13.15 -2.69 4.50
CA ARG A 199 13.54 -1.29 4.74
C ARG A 199 14.86 -0.91 4.07
N GLU A 200 15.83 -1.80 4.06
CA GLU A 200 17.14 -1.55 3.40
C GLU A 200 16.96 -1.27 1.90
N GLN A 201 16.08 -1.99 1.24
CA GLN A 201 15.74 -1.76 -0.16
C GLN A 201 14.79 -0.56 -0.33
N GLY A 202 13.80 -0.46 0.55
CA GLY A 202 12.69 0.48 0.41
C GLY A 202 13.06 1.92 0.75
N ILE A 203 13.89 2.17 1.76
CA ILE A 203 14.20 3.55 2.20
C ILE A 203 14.89 4.39 1.10
N PRO A 204 15.91 3.90 0.38
CA PRO A 204 16.47 4.67 -0.74
C PRO A 204 15.43 5.04 -1.80
N LEU A 205 14.60 4.08 -2.22
CA LEU A 205 13.53 4.31 -3.19
C LEU A 205 12.46 5.28 -2.68
N LEU A 206 12.17 5.26 -1.37
CA LEU A 206 11.26 6.21 -0.75
C LEU A 206 11.82 7.64 -0.79
N VAL A 207 13.11 7.80 -0.54
CA VAL A 207 13.81 9.09 -0.64
C VAL A 207 13.79 9.62 -2.08
N GLU A 208 14.09 8.78 -3.05
CA GLU A 208 13.99 9.13 -4.48
C GLU A 208 12.55 9.54 -4.87
N LYS A 209 11.56 8.79 -4.41
CA LYS A 209 10.14 9.14 -4.62
C LYS A 209 9.78 10.47 -3.97
N PHE A 210 10.26 10.72 -2.76
CA PHE A 210 10.02 11.98 -2.07
C PHE A 210 10.60 13.16 -2.85
N GLU A 211 11.85 13.08 -3.28
CA GLU A 211 12.50 14.09 -4.12
C GLU A 211 11.72 14.34 -5.43
N ARG A 212 11.37 13.27 -6.16
CA ARG A 212 10.60 13.36 -7.39
C ARG A 212 9.25 14.07 -7.17
N ASN A 213 8.56 13.75 -6.06
CA ASN A 213 7.28 14.38 -5.74
C ASN A 213 7.44 15.87 -5.37
N LEU A 214 8.49 16.23 -4.65
CA LEU A 214 8.79 17.64 -4.34
C LEU A 214 9.00 18.46 -5.61
N ARG A 215 9.70 17.90 -6.61
CA ARG A 215 9.96 18.57 -7.90
C ARG A 215 8.71 18.88 -8.72
N THR A 216 7.57 18.30 -8.40
CA THR A 216 6.28 18.65 -9.05
C THR A 216 5.71 19.99 -8.58
N GLN A 217 6.17 20.53 -7.43
CA GLN A 217 5.59 21.71 -6.81
C GLN A 217 6.62 22.79 -6.43
N PHE A 218 7.89 22.43 -6.29
CA PHE A 218 8.91 23.33 -5.75
C PHE A 218 10.08 23.51 -6.71
N SER A 219 10.75 24.68 -6.65
CA SER A 219 12.01 24.94 -7.35
C SER A 219 13.12 24.04 -6.84
N ASP A 220 14.17 23.81 -7.66
CA ASP A 220 15.29 22.96 -7.30
C ASP A 220 15.95 23.35 -5.98
N SER A 221 16.15 24.64 -5.74
CA SER A 221 16.74 25.15 -4.50
C SER A 221 15.87 24.86 -3.26
N ARG A 222 14.55 24.91 -3.44
CA ARG A 222 13.60 24.57 -2.37
C ARG A 222 13.60 23.05 -2.10
N VAL A 223 13.64 22.25 -3.15
CA VAL A 223 13.76 20.78 -3.05
C VAL A 223 15.02 20.40 -2.28
N GLU A 224 16.18 20.96 -2.63
CA GLU A 224 17.44 20.73 -1.92
C GLU A 224 17.34 21.09 -0.42
N SER A 225 16.70 22.21 -0.10
CA SER A 225 16.51 22.64 1.28
C SER A 225 15.63 21.66 2.07
N ILE A 226 14.51 21.24 1.49
CA ILE A 226 13.59 20.27 2.11
C ILE A 226 14.26 18.90 2.26
N MET A 227 14.95 18.41 1.23
CA MET A 227 15.66 17.14 1.26
C MET A 227 16.75 17.13 2.32
N SER A 228 17.57 18.18 2.38
CA SER A 228 18.62 18.33 3.40
C SER A 228 18.08 18.30 4.81
N LEU A 229 16.92 18.95 5.04
CA LEU A 229 16.25 18.96 6.35
C LEU A 229 15.68 17.57 6.68
N CYS A 230 14.91 16.99 5.76
CA CYS A 230 14.16 15.75 6.02
C CYS A 230 15.05 14.51 6.10
N THR A 231 16.25 14.52 5.50
CA THR A 231 17.20 13.41 5.58
C THR A 231 18.18 13.51 6.75
N ASN A 232 18.12 14.60 7.52
CA ASN A 232 18.95 14.80 8.72
C ASN A 232 18.07 14.86 9.98
N GLN A 233 17.99 13.74 10.71
CA GLN A 233 17.14 13.63 11.88
C GLN A 233 17.45 14.69 12.95
N GLU A 234 18.72 14.92 13.27
CA GLU A 234 19.10 15.88 14.30
C GLU A 234 18.67 17.32 13.96
N THR A 235 18.80 17.71 12.71
CA THR A 235 18.37 19.02 12.22
C THR A 235 16.85 19.11 12.22
N LEU A 236 16.16 18.09 11.75
CA LEU A 236 14.70 18.03 11.69
C LEU A 236 14.07 18.14 13.09
N GLU A 237 14.59 17.42 14.07
CA GLU A 237 14.09 17.44 15.45
C GLU A 237 14.27 18.81 16.13
N LYS A 238 15.27 19.59 15.74
CA LYS A 238 15.53 20.95 16.25
C LYS A 238 14.80 22.05 15.50
N THR A 239 14.22 21.73 14.33
CA THR A 239 13.55 22.71 13.49
C THR A 239 12.17 23.04 14.07
N PRO A 240 11.86 24.32 14.33
CA PRO A 240 10.52 24.73 14.73
C PRO A 240 9.48 24.34 13.69
N VAL A 241 8.31 23.90 14.14
CA VAL A 241 7.21 23.49 13.23
C VAL A 241 6.82 24.59 12.24
N THR A 242 6.85 25.84 12.67
CA THR A 242 6.59 27.01 11.82
C THR A 242 7.59 27.12 10.68
N ASP A 243 8.87 26.88 10.94
CA ASP A 243 9.92 26.97 9.93
C ASP A 243 9.83 25.80 8.94
N PHE A 244 9.55 24.59 9.45
CA PHE A 244 9.25 23.42 8.60
C PHE A 244 8.05 23.71 7.69
N MET A 245 6.94 24.24 8.25
CA MET A 245 5.74 24.55 7.45
C MET A 245 6.00 25.64 6.41
N ASN A 246 6.82 26.64 6.71
CA ASN A 246 7.18 27.69 5.76
C ASN A 246 7.96 27.14 4.56
N LEU A 247 8.74 26.07 4.72
CA LEU A 247 9.39 25.39 3.59
C LEU A 247 8.38 24.69 2.65
N MET A 248 7.23 24.29 3.17
CA MET A 248 6.19 23.59 2.41
C MET A 248 5.16 24.53 1.74
N VAL A 249 5.31 25.84 1.87
CA VAL A 249 4.47 26.81 1.16
C VAL A 249 4.96 26.93 -0.28
N ALA A 250 4.05 26.70 -1.25
CA ALA A 250 4.35 26.89 -2.66
C ALA A 250 4.76 28.34 -2.96
N GLU A 251 5.69 28.54 -3.87
CA GLU A 251 6.18 29.85 -4.32
C GLU A 251 5.18 30.54 -5.25
#